data_5c09af23ecb7fe7ecec9714e3cb92df9
#
_entry.id   5c09af23ecb7fe7ecec9714e3cb92df9
#
_cell.length_a   1.000
_cell.length_b   1.000
_cell.length_c   1.000
_cell.angle_alpha   90.00
_cell.angle_beta   90.00
_cell.angle_gamma   90.00
#
_symmetry.space_group_name_H-M   'P 1'
#
loop_
_entity.id
_entity.type
_entity.pdbx_description
1 polymer ?
#
loop_
_entity_poly.entity_id
_entity_poly.type
_entity_poly.pdbx_seq_one_letter_code
_entity_poly.pdbx_strand_id
1 'polypeptide(L)'
;MRSPLATIAYACLLLGGCSKSAEDSANPLLGKDAECLELFARSNALYCDIREDERESQANGTPRRHTDYEVADAAYLLKATGERCAIDTTYVTECSAKAGQWLQKARAKAAKP
;
A
#
# COMPACT_ATOMS: atom_id res chain seq x y z
N MET A 1 24.13 -29.41 -19.75
CA MET A 1 23.72 -28.86 -19.45
C MET A 1 23.18 -28.67 -19.18
N ARG A 2 23.08 -28.83 -18.98
CA ARG A 2 22.44 -28.45 -18.50
C ARG A 2 22.04 -27.95 -18.15
N SER A 3 22.17 -27.94 -18.05
CA SER A 3 21.74 -27.20 -17.53
C SER A 3 21.29 -26.94 -17.03
N PRO A 4 21.41 -27.18 -16.81
CA PRO A 4 20.93 -26.69 -16.07
C PRO A 4 20.76 -26.07 -15.67
N LEU A 5 21.04 -26.15 -15.56
CA LEU A 5 20.71 -25.40 -15.02
C LEU A 5 20.19 -24.77 -15.11
N ALA A 6 20.47 -24.83 -15.64
CA ALA A 6 19.92 -24.14 -15.67
C ALA A 6 19.23 -23.98 -15.18
N THR A 7 19.34 -24.34 -14.89
CA THR A 7 18.58 -24.26 -14.28
C THR A 7 18.55 -23.67 -13.34
N ILE A 8 19.04 -23.39 -13.00
CA ILE A 8 18.77 -22.87 -12.12
C ILE A 8 18.52 -21.85 -11.93
N ALA A 9 18.78 -21.56 -12.16
CA ALA A 9 18.20 -20.66 -11.98
C ALA A 9 17.14 -20.52 -11.81
N TYR A 10 17.41 -21.12 -11.84
CA TYR A 10 16.54 -21.22 -11.55
C TYR A 10 16.27 -21.45 -10.52
N ALA A 11 17.04 -21.56 -10.13
CA ALA A 11 16.65 -22.11 -8.91
C ALA A 11 15.73 -21.33 -8.14
N CYS A 12 16.03 -20.14 -7.92
CA CYS A 12 15.15 -19.29 -7.28
C CYS A 12 13.85 -19.28 -7.87
N LEU A 13 13.82 -19.39 -9.11
CA LEU A 13 12.62 -19.39 -9.81
C LEU A 13 11.74 -20.48 -9.49
N LEU A 14 12.33 -21.55 -9.12
CA LEU A 14 11.59 -22.71 -8.87
C LEU A 14 11.01 -22.71 -7.54
N LEU A 15 11.55 -21.88 -6.70
CA LEU A 15 11.16 -21.92 -5.34
C LEU A 15 10.32 -20.75 -5.01
N GLY A 16 9.25 -20.95 -4.43
CA GLY A 16 8.39 -19.88 -3.97
C GLY A 16 9.11 -18.87 -3.10
N GLY A 17 10.22 -19.28 -2.54
CA GLY A 17 10.99 -18.41 -1.68
C GLY A 17 11.48 -17.16 -2.34
N CYS A 18 11.91 -17.24 -3.57
CA CYS A 18 12.37 -16.06 -4.28
C CYS A 18 11.25 -15.10 -4.59
N SER A 19 10.11 -15.61 -4.97
CA SER A 19 8.95 -14.77 -5.21
C SER A 19 8.51 -14.06 -3.96
N LYS A 20 8.50 -14.77 -2.85
CA LYS A 20 8.14 -14.19 -1.58
C LYS A 20 9.08 -13.08 -1.18
N SER A 21 10.36 -13.31 -1.37
CA SER A 21 11.37 -12.34 -1.05
C SER A 21 11.20 -11.07 -1.88
N ALA A 22 10.89 -11.22 -3.15
CA ALA A 22 10.67 -10.09 -4.03
C ALA A 22 9.43 -9.32 -3.60
N GLU A 23 8.37 -10.02 -3.21
CA GLU A 23 7.16 -9.39 -2.72
C GLU A 23 7.43 -8.57 -1.46
N ASP A 24 8.16 -9.14 -0.53
CA ASP A 24 8.48 -8.44 0.72
C ASP A 24 9.34 -7.23 0.45
N SER A 25 10.30 -7.34 -0.47
CA SER A 25 11.14 -6.21 -0.82
C SER A 25 10.35 -5.08 -1.45
N ALA A 26 9.28 -5.41 -2.14
CA ALA A 26 8.44 -4.39 -2.77
C ALA A 26 7.45 -3.74 -1.82
N ASN A 27 7.32 -4.25 -0.60
CA ASN A 27 6.39 -3.69 0.38
C ASN A 27 6.99 -2.45 1.03
N PRO A 28 6.47 -1.24 0.72
CA PRO A 28 7.05 0.00 1.22
C PRO A 28 6.81 0.23 2.71
N LEU A 29 5.98 -0.57 3.33
CA LEU A 29 5.62 -0.40 4.75
C LEU A 29 6.46 -1.24 5.69
N LEU A 30 7.22 -2.19 5.16
CA LEU A 30 8.03 -3.05 6.02
C LEU A 30 9.09 -2.22 6.76
N GLY A 31 9.19 -2.44 8.05
CA GLY A 31 10.16 -1.73 8.87
C GLY A 31 9.68 -0.40 9.40
N LYS A 32 8.48 0.04 9.02
CA LYS A 32 7.93 1.29 9.53
C LYS A 32 7.34 1.05 10.92
N ASP A 33 7.36 2.10 11.75
CA ASP A 33 6.86 1.97 13.12
C ASP A 33 5.32 2.01 13.13
N ALA A 34 4.76 1.71 14.31
CA ALA A 34 3.31 1.60 14.47
C ALA A 34 2.58 2.89 14.12
N GLU A 35 3.17 4.05 14.46
CA GLU A 35 2.56 5.33 14.14
C GLU A 35 2.47 5.55 12.65
N CYS A 36 3.54 5.20 11.94
CA CYS A 36 3.53 5.32 10.48
C CYS A 36 2.53 4.38 9.84
N LEU A 37 2.43 3.16 10.34
CA LEU A 37 1.47 2.20 9.79
C LEU A 37 0.04 2.69 10.00
N GLU A 38 -0.23 3.29 11.15
CA GLU A 38 -1.55 3.83 11.44
C GLU A 38 -1.84 5.03 10.54
N LEU A 39 -0.87 5.90 10.37
CA LEU A 39 -1.03 7.08 9.52
C LEU A 39 -1.27 6.65 8.07
N PHE A 40 -0.53 5.66 7.59
CA PHE A 40 -0.76 5.12 6.25
C PHE A 40 -2.17 4.54 6.12
N ALA A 41 -2.59 3.75 7.10
CA ALA A 41 -3.92 3.12 7.06
C ALA A 41 -5.02 4.16 6.95
N ARG A 42 -4.93 5.21 7.75
CA ARG A 42 -5.94 6.26 7.74
C ARG A 42 -5.94 7.05 6.44
N SER A 43 -4.77 7.46 5.98
CA SER A 43 -4.68 8.27 4.77
C SER A 43 -5.09 7.46 3.53
N ASN A 44 -4.68 6.21 3.45
CA ASN A 44 -5.05 5.35 2.33
C ASN A 44 -6.56 5.09 2.31
N ALA A 45 -7.14 4.76 3.45
CA ALA A 45 -8.56 4.47 3.53
C ALA A 45 -9.41 5.67 3.14
N LEU A 46 -9.07 6.85 3.65
CA LEU A 46 -9.83 8.05 3.37
C LEU A 46 -9.67 8.47 1.91
N TYR A 47 -8.44 8.44 1.41
CA TYR A 47 -8.18 8.79 0.02
C TYR A 47 -8.98 7.89 -0.93
N CYS A 48 -8.94 6.59 -0.69
CA CYS A 48 -9.60 5.65 -1.59
C CYS A 48 -11.12 5.72 -1.49
N ASP A 49 -11.65 6.02 -0.31
CA ASP A 49 -13.08 6.19 -0.15
C ASP A 49 -13.55 7.45 -0.88
N ILE A 50 -12.77 8.52 -0.83
CA ILE A 50 -13.10 9.74 -1.56
C ILE A 50 -13.05 9.50 -3.07
N ARG A 51 -12.05 8.76 -3.54
CA ARG A 51 -11.96 8.45 -4.96
C ARG A 51 -13.16 7.64 -5.44
N GLU A 52 -13.58 6.67 -4.65
CA GLU A 52 -14.73 5.85 -4.99
C GLU A 52 -15.99 6.70 -5.02
N ASP A 53 -16.15 7.60 -4.04
CA ASP A 53 -17.27 8.52 -3.96
C ASP A 53 -17.33 9.42 -5.20
N GLU A 54 -16.20 9.96 -5.61
CA GLU A 54 -16.15 10.82 -6.81
C GLU A 54 -16.50 10.04 -8.07
N ARG A 55 -16.00 8.81 -8.16
CA ARG A 55 -16.29 7.97 -9.31
C ARG A 55 -17.78 7.67 -9.40
N GLU A 56 -18.39 7.33 -8.27
CA GLU A 56 -19.82 7.05 -8.23
C GLU A 56 -20.66 8.28 -8.55
N SER A 57 -20.23 9.41 -8.02
CA SER A 57 -20.91 10.69 -8.27
C SER A 57 -20.92 11.01 -9.76
N GLN A 58 -19.79 10.86 -10.42
CA GLN A 58 -19.68 11.13 -11.85
C GLN A 58 -20.47 10.12 -12.67
N ALA A 59 -20.42 8.86 -12.29
CA ALA A 59 -21.10 7.81 -13.04
C ALA A 59 -22.62 7.92 -12.94
N ASN A 60 -23.14 8.30 -11.78
CA ASN A 60 -24.57 8.31 -11.51
C ASN A 60 -25.21 9.69 -11.46
N GLY A 61 -24.41 10.73 -11.58
CA GLY A 61 -24.93 12.09 -11.52
C GLY A 61 -25.43 12.47 -10.13
N THR A 62 -24.91 11.82 -9.10
CA THR A 62 -25.34 12.09 -7.73
C THR A 62 -24.33 12.99 -7.02
N PRO A 63 -24.75 13.69 -5.95
CA PRO A 63 -23.82 14.52 -5.18
C PRO A 63 -22.79 13.66 -4.48
N ARG A 64 -21.61 14.23 -4.26
CA ARG A 64 -20.56 13.55 -3.50
C ARG A 64 -20.98 13.48 -2.02
N ARG A 65 -20.60 12.37 -1.36
CA ARG A 65 -20.88 12.19 0.06
C ARG A 65 -19.87 12.94 0.92
N HIS A 66 -18.64 13.06 0.42
CA HIS A 66 -17.58 13.71 1.19
C HIS A 66 -17.60 15.23 0.97
N THR A 67 -17.36 15.97 2.03
CA THR A 67 -17.32 17.43 1.96
C THR A 67 -15.94 17.89 1.50
N ASP A 68 -15.86 19.17 1.09
CA ASP A 68 -14.57 19.74 0.72
C ASP A 68 -13.60 19.73 1.88
N TYR A 69 -14.10 19.82 3.09
CA TYR A 69 -13.29 19.77 4.29
C TYR A 69 -12.65 18.38 4.43
N GLU A 70 -13.43 17.34 4.18
CA GLU A 70 -12.91 15.97 4.24
C GLU A 70 -11.86 15.72 3.15
N VAL A 71 -12.06 16.29 1.98
CA VAL A 71 -11.11 16.16 0.89
C VAL A 71 -9.78 16.85 1.25
N ALA A 72 -9.87 18.03 1.88
CA ALA A 72 -8.68 18.73 2.33
C ALA A 72 -7.95 17.95 3.43
N ASP A 73 -8.71 17.30 4.30
CA ASP A 73 -8.14 16.49 5.36
C ASP A 73 -7.38 15.29 4.79
N ALA A 74 -7.95 14.68 3.76
CA ALA A 74 -7.28 13.57 3.08
C ALA A 74 -5.96 14.02 2.47
N ALA A 75 -5.93 15.19 1.85
CA ALA A 75 -4.72 15.72 1.27
C ALA A 75 -3.66 15.98 2.34
N TYR A 76 -4.08 16.48 3.48
CA TYR A 76 -3.19 16.72 4.61
C TYR A 76 -2.59 15.40 5.11
N LEU A 77 -3.43 14.38 5.29
CA LEU A 77 -2.97 13.08 5.76
C LEU A 77 -2.02 12.42 4.77
N LEU A 78 -2.30 12.59 3.50
CA LEU A 78 -1.44 12.05 2.45
C LEU A 78 -0.05 12.66 2.53
N LYS A 79 0.00 13.97 2.64
CA LYS A 79 1.26 14.69 2.74
C LYS A 79 2.02 14.31 4.02
N ALA A 80 1.30 14.24 5.14
CA ALA A 80 1.89 13.88 6.41
C ALA A 80 2.49 12.47 6.38
N THR A 81 1.80 11.54 5.74
CA THR A 81 2.29 10.17 5.62
C THR A 81 3.58 10.14 4.81
N GLY A 82 3.61 10.88 3.70
CA GLY A 82 4.80 10.94 2.87
C GLY A 82 5.99 11.51 3.59
N GLU A 83 5.78 12.61 4.29
CA GLU A 83 6.87 13.31 4.97
C GLU A 83 7.34 12.59 6.23
N ARG A 84 6.39 12.16 7.06
CA ARG A 84 6.76 11.54 8.32
C ARG A 84 7.32 10.14 8.15
N CYS A 85 6.80 9.39 7.20
CA CYS A 85 7.15 7.99 7.04
C CYS A 85 8.07 7.70 5.87
N ALA A 86 8.40 8.71 5.09
CA ALA A 86 9.21 8.56 3.89
C ALA A 86 8.62 7.51 2.95
N ILE A 87 7.32 7.55 2.76
CA ILE A 87 6.61 6.66 1.86
C ILE A 87 6.15 7.47 0.66
N ASP A 88 6.48 6.98 -0.54
CA ASP A 88 6.07 7.63 -1.78
C ASP A 88 4.54 7.73 -1.84
N THR A 89 4.02 8.86 -2.29
CA THR A 89 2.58 9.07 -2.35
C THR A 89 1.88 8.06 -3.26
N THR A 90 2.60 7.52 -4.24
CA THR A 90 2.05 6.49 -5.10
C THR A 90 1.56 5.28 -4.30
N TYR A 91 2.30 4.91 -3.28
CA TYR A 91 1.90 3.79 -2.43
C TYR A 91 0.72 4.16 -1.53
N VAL A 92 0.69 5.40 -1.06
CA VAL A 92 -0.42 5.85 -0.21
C VAL A 92 -1.73 5.88 -0.99
N THR A 93 -1.66 6.17 -2.27
CA THR A 93 -2.85 6.27 -3.10
C THR A 93 -3.21 4.96 -3.81
N GLU A 94 -2.54 3.87 -3.44
CA GLU A 94 -2.86 2.57 -4.00
C GLU A 94 -4.20 2.08 -3.44
N CYS A 95 -5.20 1.95 -4.30
CA CYS A 95 -6.54 1.61 -3.86
C CYS A 95 -6.95 0.18 -4.20
N SER A 96 -5.98 -0.70 -4.29
CA SER A 96 -6.28 -2.11 -4.53
C SER A 96 -6.05 -2.90 -3.25
N ALA A 97 -6.37 -4.17 -3.30
CA ALA A 97 -6.16 -5.07 -2.17
C ALA A 97 -4.68 -5.15 -1.77
N LYS A 98 -3.79 -4.78 -2.67
CA LYS A 98 -2.36 -4.81 -2.43
C LYS A 98 -1.95 -3.96 -1.23
N ALA A 99 -2.54 -2.76 -1.11
CA ALA A 99 -2.22 -1.88 0.02
C ALA A 99 -2.59 -2.54 1.35
N GLY A 100 -3.73 -3.23 1.39
CA GLY A 100 -4.14 -3.95 2.58
C GLY A 100 -3.20 -5.09 2.93
N GLN A 101 -2.72 -5.78 1.91
CA GLN A 101 -1.76 -6.87 2.12
C GLN A 101 -0.43 -6.35 2.64
N TRP A 102 0.04 -5.25 2.09
CA TRP A 102 1.26 -4.60 2.58
C TRP A 102 1.12 -4.25 4.06
N LEU A 103 -0.01 -3.64 4.40
CA LEU A 103 -0.25 -3.19 5.77
C LEU A 103 -0.31 -4.37 6.74
N GLN A 104 -1.00 -5.43 6.35
CA GLN A 104 -1.12 -6.61 7.18
C GLN A 104 0.24 -7.23 7.47
N LYS A 105 1.06 -7.37 6.44
CA LYS A 105 2.41 -7.94 6.60
C LYS A 105 3.30 -7.05 7.45
N ALA A 106 3.21 -5.73 7.22
CA ALA A 106 4.03 -4.78 7.97
C ALA A 106 3.64 -4.77 9.45
N ARG A 107 2.35 -4.85 9.74
CA ARG A 107 1.86 -4.90 11.12
C ARG A 107 2.31 -6.18 11.81
N ALA A 108 2.27 -7.28 11.10
CA ALA A 108 2.71 -8.56 11.67
C ALA A 108 4.18 -8.51 12.02
N LYS A 109 4.99 -7.91 11.16
CA LYS A 109 6.42 -7.78 11.42
C LYS A 109 6.69 -6.83 12.57
N ALA A 110 5.98 -5.72 12.63
CA ALA A 110 6.17 -4.73 13.68
C ALA A 110 5.77 -5.27 15.06
N ALA A 111 4.86 -6.23 15.10
CA ALA A 111 4.39 -6.81 16.36
C ALA A 111 5.35 -7.85 16.92
N LYS A 112 6.31 -8.31 16.12
CA LYS A 112 7.27 -9.31 16.60
C LYS A 112 8.34 -8.62 17.46
N PRO A 113 8.71 -9.24 18.57
CA PRO A 113 9.74 -8.68 19.45
C PRO A 113 11.12 -8.71 18.81
#